data_ceafd34d28c4389c6f6deb306a5bf690
#
_entry.id   ceafd34d28c4389c6f6deb306a5bf690
#
_cell.length_a   1.000
_cell.length_b   1.000
_cell.length_c   1.000
_cell.angle_alpha   90.00
_cell.angle_beta   90.00
_cell.angle_gamma   90.00
#
_symmetry.space_group_name_H-M   'P 1'
#
loop_
_entity.id
_entity.type
_entity.pdbx_description
1 polymer ?
#
loop_
_entity_poly.entity_id
_entity_poly.type
_entity_poly.pdbx_seq_one_letter_code
_entity_poly.pdbx_strand_id
1 'polypeptide(L)'
;MLEEEKKEELLALLTGKKYRELKSQLVEMNEVDIASFIEELDSEKTVVVFRMLPKELASEVFACLEVEQQQHIITSITDNELRVIIDDLYVDDAVDMLEELPATIVRRVLQNSSPDTRKLINQFLNYPENSAGSVMTAEYVGLKKNMTVEQAFDYIRKYGVDKETIYTCYVMDEKRRLEGVVTVKDLLMNDYAALMGDIMDPHVIKAYTTEDQEKVVETFNEYNLLSLPVVDGEDRLVGIITVDDVMDVMEQEATEDFEKMAAMLPSEKPYLKTGVFTLAKNRIPWLLILMLSSTITGGILVKYENAFSVIPLLVTFIPMLMDTGGNSGSQASTMIIRGMAVGEVEPTDILKVMWKEIRVGMLCGLSLALVNFVRLMIQYPGQVLICLTVVISLFCTVIIAKTIGCVLPIAAKTIHLDPAIMASPMITTIVDAVSLMVYFNLACHLLDMTV
;
A
#
# COMPACT_ATOMS: atom_id res chain seq x y z
N MET A 1 -11.75 13.49 -13.75
CA MET A 1 -10.65 14.29 -14.36
C MET A 1 -11.28 15.42 -15.15
N LEU A 2 -10.96 16.66 -14.80
CA LEU A 2 -11.53 17.85 -15.45
C LEU A 2 -11.15 17.84 -16.94
N GLU A 3 -12.13 18.07 -17.84
CA GLU A 3 -11.88 18.11 -19.28
C GLU A 3 -10.98 19.30 -19.63
N GLU A 4 -10.00 19.10 -20.51
CA GLU A 4 -9.04 20.14 -20.92
C GLU A 4 -9.74 21.42 -21.43
N GLU A 5 -10.84 21.27 -22.16
CA GLU A 5 -11.65 22.41 -22.65
C GLU A 5 -12.23 23.23 -21.50
N LYS A 6 -12.66 22.57 -20.42
CA LYS A 6 -13.20 23.26 -19.24
C LYS A 6 -12.09 23.98 -18.45
N LYS A 7 -10.91 23.39 -18.36
CA LYS A 7 -9.73 24.03 -17.75
C LYS A 7 -9.33 25.30 -18.49
N GLU A 8 -9.27 25.25 -19.83
CA GLU A 8 -8.95 26.41 -20.66
C GLU A 8 -9.99 27.53 -20.47
N GLU A 9 -11.29 27.20 -20.38
CA GLU A 9 -12.35 28.15 -20.09
C GLU A 9 -12.14 28.85 -18.76
N LEU A 10 -11.88 28.07 -17.67
CA LEU A 10 -11.65 28.62 -16.33
C LEU A 10 -10.39 29.51 -16.29
N LEU A 11 -9.31 29.09 -16.94
CA LEU A 11 -8.07 29.86 -17.07
C LEU A 11 -8.31 31.18 -17.85
N ALA A 12 -9.11 31.14 -18.90
CA ALA A 12 -9.50 32.36 -19.67
C ALA A 12 -10.28 33.34 -18.80
N LEU A 13 -11.25 32.85 -18.00
CA LEU A 13 -11.99 33.67 -17.05
C LEU A 13 -11.10 34.29 -15.98
N LEU A 14 -10.18 33.52 -15.44
CA LEU A 14 -9.21 33.97 -14.43
C LEU A 14 -8.27 35.04 -15.00
N THR A 15 -7.69 34.79 -16.17
CA THR A 15 -6.78 35.72 -16.86
C THR A 15 -7.50 36.99 -17.30
N GLY A 16 -8.76 36.86 -17.75
CA GLY A 16 -9.63 37.97 -18.09
C GLY A 16 -10.18 38.72 -16.88
N LYS A 17 -9.85 38.35 -15.65
CA LYS A 17 -10.32 38.92 -14.38
C LYS A 17 -11.82 38.90 -14.22
N LYS A 18 -12.51 37.95 -14.86
CA LYS A 18 -13.97 37.75 -14.78
C LYS A 18 -14.35 36.94 -13.55
N TYR A 19 -13.94 37.41 -12.40
CA TYR A 19 -14.04 36.67 -11.12
C TYR A 19 -15.44 36.23 -10.72
N ARG A 20 -16.47 37.03 -11.14
CA ARG A 20 -17.87 36.68 -10.82
C ARG A 20 -18.36 35.48 -11.62
N GLU A 21 -17.99 35.42 -12.92
CA GLU A 21 -18.33 34.30 -13.79
C GLU A 21 -17.55 33.04 -13.34
N LEU A 22 -16.26 33.20 -13.05
CA LEU A 22 -15.39 32.11 -12.54
C LEU A 22 -15.95 31.52 -11.23
N LYS A 23 -16.29 32.35 -10.25
CA LYS A 23 -16.91 31.89 -8.99
C LYS A 23 -18.21 31.13 -9.24
N SER A 24 -19.07 31.61 -10.13
CA SER A 24 -20.34 30.94 -10.43
C SER A 24 -20.11 29.52 -11.02
N GLN A 25 -19.07 29.36 -11.85
CA GLN A 25 -18.73 28.06 -12.42
C GLN A 25 -18.11 27.13 -11.39
N LEU A 26 -17.16 27.62 -10.55
CA LEU A 26 -16.52 26.82 -9.51
C LEU A 26 -17.53 26.27 -8.50
N VAL A 27 -18.52 27.06 -8.08
CA VAL A 27 -19.55 26.61 -7.12
C VAL A 27 -20.44 25.47 -7.64
N GLU A 28 -20.52 25.31 -8.97
CA GLU A 28 -21.29 24.22 -9.61
C GLU A 28 -20.45 22.97 -9.90
N MET A 29 -19.14 23.03 -9.60
CA MET A 29 -18.20 21.92 -9.82
C MET A 29 -18.02 21.07 -8.56
N ASN A 30 -17.57 19.84 -8.77
CA ASN A 30 -17.15 18.98 -7.67
C ASN A 30 -15.82 19.47 -7.06
N GLU A 31 -15.66 19.27 -5.75
CA GLU A 31 -14.49 19.69 -4.97
C GLU A 31 -13.17 19.15 -5.53
N VAL A 32 -13.12 17.88 -5.95
CA VAL A 32 -11.94 17.24 -6.55
C VAL A 32 -11.54 17.89 -7.87
N ASP A 33 -12.51 18.26 -8.71
CA ASP A 33 -12.25 18.95 -9.98
C ASP A 33 -11.75 20.39 -9.75
N ILE A 34 -12.25 21.07 -8.69
CA ILE A 34 -11.76 22.39 -8.29
C ILE A 34 -10.31 22.28 -7.77
N ALA A 35 -10.01 21.28 -6.95
CA ALA A 35 -8.66 21.02 -6.46
C ALA A 35 -7.69 20.77 -7.62
N SER A 36 -8.04 19.90 -8.56
CA SER A 36 -7.26 19.65 -9.78
C SER A 36 -7.01 20.91 -10.60
N PHE A 37 -7.99 21.82 -10.70
CA PHE A 37 -7.80 23.10 -11.37
C PHE A 37 -6.84 24.01 -10.60
N ILE A 38 -6.93 24.07 -9.27
CA ILE A 38 -6.06 24.88 -8.42
C ILE A 38 -4.61 24.41 -8.49
N GLU A 39 -4.35 23.11 -8.55
CA GLU A 39 -3.03 22.51 -8.62
C GLU A 39 -2.22 22.90 -9.87
N GLU A 40 -2.92 23.21 -10.97
CA GLU A 40 -2.29 23.69 -12.21
C GLU A 40 -1.97 25.20 -12.21
N LEU A 41 -2.42 25.93 -11.17
CA LEU A 41 -2.22 27.35 -11.09
C LEU A 41 -0.86 27.71 -10.46
N ASP A 42 -0.35 28.89 -10.82
CA ASP A 42 0.76 29.47 -10.08
C ASP A 42 0.31 29.93 -8.68
N SER A 43 1.25 29.97 -7.75
CA SER A 43 1.02 30.28 -6.33
C SER A 43 0.18 31.53 -6.05
N GLU A 44 0.31 32.58 -6.87
CA GLU A 44 -0.47 33.81 -6.67
C GLU A 44 -1.95 33.61 -7.05
N LYS A 45 -2.19 32.89 -8.14
CA LYS A 45 -3.54 32.60 -8.62
C LYS A 45 -4.27 31.58 -7.75
N THR A 46 -3.54 30.58 -7.23
CA THR A 46 -4.06 29.60 -6.25
C THR A 46 -4.80 30.30 -5.11
N VAL A 47 -4.15 31.24 -4.42
CA VAL A 47 -4.74 31.95 -3.27
C VAL A 47 -5.93 32.81 -3.69
N VAL A 48 -5.89 33.42 -4.88
CA VAL A 48 -6.98 34.24 -5.39
C VAL A 48 -8.21 33.39 -5.68
N VAL A 49 -8.04 32.24 -6.34
CA VAL A 49 -9.15 31.31 -6.65
C VAL A 49 -9.71 30.71 -5.35
N PHE A 50 -8.87 30.23 -4.48
CA PHE A 50 -9.27 29.65 -3.20
C PHE A 50 -10.11 30.61 -2.34
N ARG A 51 -9.72 31.87 -2.23
CA ARG A 51 -10.49 32.89 -1.51
C ARG A 51 -11.84 33.26 -2.13
N MET A 52 -12.10 32.87 -3.39
CA MET A 52 -13.41 33.09 -4.03
C MET A 52 -14.44 32.04 -3.61
N LEU A 53 -14.01 30.88 -3.13
CA LEU A 53 -14.89 29.76 -2.77
C LEU A 53 -15.77 30.15 -1.57
N PRO A 54 -17.02 29.65 -1.47
CA PRO A 54 -17.79 29.62 -0.23
C PRO A 54 -17.00 28.84 0.85
N LYS A 55 -17.26 29.12 2.13
CA LYS A 55 -16.46 28.56 3.23
C LYS A 55 -16.51 27.04 3.29
N GLU A 56 -17.70 26.49 3.23
CA GLU A 56 -17.94 25.04 3.26
C GLU A 56 -17.19 24.37 2.08
N LEU A 57 -17.39 24.85 0.86
CA LEU A 57 -16.70 24.33 -0.33
C LEU A 57 -15.17 24.56 -0.27
N ALA A 58 -14.72 25.61 0.40
CA ALA A 58 -13.29 25.88 0.55
C ALA A 58 -12.61 24.84 1.45
N SER A 59 -13.28 24.36 2.50
CA SER A 59 -12.75 23.31 3.38
C SER A 59 -12.72 21.96 2.66
N GLU A 60 -13.77 21.59 1.93
CA GLU A 60 -13.84 20.37 1.11
C GLU A 60 -12.75 20.38 0.00
N VAL A 61 -12.60 21.48 -0.73
CA VAL A 61 -11.54 21.63 -1.74
C VAL A 61 -10.15 21.58 -1.11
N PHE A 62 -10.01 22.17 0.10
CA PHE A 62 -8.72 22.17 0.79
C PHE A 62 -8.26 20.77 1.21
N ALA A 63 -9.16 19.90 1.64
CA ALA A 63 -8.88 18.48 1.92
C ALA A 63 -8.35 17.75 0.68
N CYS A 64 -8.93 18.02 -0.50
CA CYS A 64 -8.53 17.41 -1.77
C CYS A 64 -7.21 17.94 -2.36
N LEU A 65 -6.62 19.03 -1.83
CA LEU A 65 -5.39 19.61 -2.36
C LEU A 65 -4.15 18.86 -1.86
N GLU A 66 -3.13 18.81 -2.71
CA GLU A 66 -1.82 18.32 -2.28
C GLU A 66 -1.17 19.21 -1.22
N VAL A 67 -0.37 18.59 -0.35
CA VAL A 67 0.27 19.24 0.82
C VAL A 67 1.08 20.49 0.45
N GLU A 68 1.69 20.55 -0.73
CA GLU A 68 2.43 21.75 -1.18
C GLU A 68 1.49 22.94 -1.39
N GLN A 69 0.30 22.72 -1.95
CA GLN A 69 -0.72 23.73 -2.15
C GLN A 69 -1.38 24.12 -0.82
N GLN A 70 -1.67 23.14 0.02
CA GLN A 70 -2.17 23.36 1.38
C GLN A 70 -1.21 24.26 2.17
N GLN A 71 0.09 23.92 2.18
CA GLN A 71 1.13 24.72 2.82
C GLN A 71 1.17 26.16 2.29
N HIS A 72 1.08 26.31 0.98
CA HIS A 72 1.08 27.64 0.34
C HIS A 72 -0.14 28.45 0.74
N ILE A 73 -1.34 27.86 0.73
CA ILE A 73 -2.58 28.48 1.17
C ILE A 73 -2.45 28.88 2.66
N ILE A 74 -2.07 27.93 3.55
CA ILE A 74 -1.90 28.19 4.99
C ILE A 74 -0.99 29.41 5.24
N THR A 75 0.11 29.53 4.49
CA THR A 75 1.05 30.65 4.68
C THR A 75 0.53 31.97 4.15
N SER A 76 -0.42 31.96 3.23
CA SER A 76 -0.94 33.13 2.51
C SER A 76 -2.26 33.68 3.05
N ILE A 77 -3.02 32.88 3.82
CA ILE A 77 -4.30 33.30 4.41
C ILE A 77 -4.11 33.90 5.81
N THR A 78 -5.14 34.58 6.30
CA THR A 78 -5.17 35.13 7.65
C THR A 78 -5.44 34.06 8.68
N ASP A 79 -5.05 34.29 9.94
CA ASP A 79 -5.26 33.34 11.03
C ASP A 79 -6.76 33.04 11.29
N ASN A 80 -7.64 33.99 10.98
CA ASN A 80 -9.07 33.77 11.11
C ASN A 80 -9.65 32.91 9.98
N GLU A 81 -9.14 33.09 8.73
CA GLU A 81 -9.48 32.20 7.61
C GLU A 81 -8.97 30.78 7.87
N LEU A 82 -7.73 30.66 8.32
CA LEU A 82 -7.13 29.37 8.68
C LEU A 82 -7.94 28.64 9.74
N ARG A 83 -8.33 29.33 10.81
CA ARG A 83 -9.17 28.73 11.83
C ARG A 83 -10.46 28.16 11.30
N VAL A 84 -11.15 28.88 10.44
CA VAL A 84 -12.43 28.41 9.85
C VAL A 84 -12.22 27.13 9.05
N ILE A 85 -11.18 27.05 8.24
CA ILE A 85 -10.86 25.87 7.44
C ILE A 85 -10.54 24.67 8.36
N ILE A 86 -9.64 24.84 9.30
CA ILE A 86 -9.20 23.74 10.17
C ILE A 86 -10.29 23.24 11.12
N ASP A 87 -11.17 24.12 11.59
CA ASP A 87 -12.28 23.73 12.47
C ASP A 87 -13.43 23.05 11.69
N ASP A 88 -13.43 23.15 10.34
CA ASP A 88 -14.42 22.59 9.42
C ASP A 88 -13.95 21.29 8.73
N LEU A 89 -12.64 21.01 8.74
CA LEU A 89 -12.05 19.76 8.23
C LEU A 89 -12.40 18.58 9.15
N TYR A 90 -12.55 17.40 8.55
CA TYR A 90 -12.54 16.16 9.30
C TYR A 90 -11.20 15.95 9.98
N VAL A 91 -11.20 15.19 11.08
CA VAL A 91 -10.00 15.11 11.92
C VAL A 91 -8.86 14.34 11.25
N ASP A 92 -9.16 13.33 10.48
CA ASP A 92 -8.23 12.56 9.66
C ASP A 92 -7.54 13.43 8.63
N ASP A 93 -8.29 14.16 7.77
CA ASP A 93 -7.74 15.12 6.81
C ASP A 93 -6.81 16.15 7.47
N ALA A 94 -7.21 16.63 8.65
CA ALA A 94 -6.40 17.60 9.40
C ALA A 94 -5.11 16.97 9.94
N VAL A 95 -5.12 15.70 10.32
CA VAL A 95 -3.97 14.95 10.85
C VAL A 95 -3.02 14.60 9.71
N ASP A 96 -3.51 14.02 8.63
CA ASP A 96 -2.72 13.66 7.46
C ASP A 96 -1.95 14.85 6.90
N MET A 97 -2.65 15.98 6.73
CA MET A 97 -1.99 17.22 6.35
C MET A 97 -0.89 17.62 7.32
N LEU A 98 -1.12 17.52 8.64
CA LEU A 98 -0.16 17.98 9.65
C LEU A 98 1.08 17.08 9.75
N GLU A 99 0.98 15.81 9.47
CA GLU A 99 2.10 14.86 9.47
C GLU A 99 3.12 15.20 8.38
N GLU A 100 2.68 15.70 7.24
CA GLU A 100 3.56 16.10 6.14
C GLU A 100 4.10 17.52 6.22
N LEU A 101 3.50 18.39 7.05
CA LEU A 101 3.84 19.81 7.10
C LEU A 101 5.06 20.10 7.97
N PRO A 102 5.87 21.14 7.63
CA PRO A 102 6.97 21.60 8.48
C PRO A 102 6.49 22.04 9.88
N ALA A 103 7.24 21.72 10.93
CA ALA A 103 6.90 21.99 12.33
C ALA A 103 6.49 23.46 12.63
N THR A 104 6.96 24.43 11.85
CA THR A 104 6.59 25.84 11.98
C THR A 104 5.15 26.09 11.54
N ILE A 105 4.70 25.41 10.49
CA ILE A 105 3.33 25.45 9.95
C ILE A 105 2.39 24.69 10.88
N VAL A 106 2.75 23.48 11.29
CA VAL A 106 2.02 22.68 12.28
C VAL A 106 1.71 23.50 13.53
N ARG A 107 2.72 24.22 14.06
CA ARG A 107 2.53 25.09 15.22
C ARG A 107 1.51 26.21 14.93
N ARG A 108 1.55 26.83 13.75
CA ARG A 108 0.61 27.88 13.36
C ARG A 108 -0.81 27.34 13.28
N VAL A 109 -1.03 26.18 12.66
CA VAL A 109 -2.32 25.50 12.57
C VAL A 109 -2.87 25.22 13.97
N LEU A 110 -2.10 24.53 14.82
CA LEU A 110 -2.52 24.17 16.18
C LEU A 110 -2.77 25.39 17.08
N GLN A 111 -2.05 26.51 16.90
CA GLN A 111 -2.28 27.73 17.67
C GLN A 111 -3.59 28.43 17.28
N ASN A 112 -4.00 28.31 16.03
CA ASN A 112 -5.20 28.97 15.51
C ASN A 112 -6.46 28.09 15.57
N SER A 113 -6.33 26.77 15.71
CA SER A 113 -7.46 25.84 15.87
C SER A 113 -8.23 26.09 17.17
N SER A 114 -9.51 25.72 17.20
CA SER A 114 -10.32 25.72 18.40
C SER A 114 -9.73 24.79 19.48
N PRO A 115 -10.02 25.01 20.77
CA PRO A 115 -9.51 24.10 21.82
C PRO A 115 -9.96 22.65 21.65
N ASP A 116 -11.17 22.45 21.14
CA ASP A 116 -11.76 21.10 20.94
C ASP A 116 -11.09 20.41 19.74
N THR A 117 -11.00 21.08 18.59
CA THR A 117 -10.29 20.59 17.40
C THR A 117 -8.83 20.27 17.71
N ARG A 118 -8.13 21.19 18.40
CA ARG A 118 -6.73 20.97 18.81
C ARG A 118 -6.56 19.74 19.70
N LYS A 119 -7.48 19.52 20.65
CA LYS A 119 -7.43 18.36 21.53
C LYS A 119 -7.62 17.07 20.72
N LEU A 120 -8.55 17.07 19.77
CA LEU A 120 -8.84 15.94 18.91
C LEU A 120 -7.64 15.62 18.01
N ILE A 121 -7.12 16.61 17.28
CA ILE A 121 -5.91 16.46 16.45
C ILE A 121 -4.74 15.88 17.29
N ASN A 122 -4.45 16.47 18.47
CA ASN A 122 -3.38 15.95 19.32
C ASN A 122 -3.65 14.51 19.82
N GLN A 123 -4.89 14.09 19.96
CA GLN A 123 -5.22 12.71 20.31
C GLN A 123 -4.89 11.79 19.13
N PHE A 124 -5.26 12.16 17.90
CA PHE A 124 -5.06 11.36 16.70
C PHE A 124 -3.58 11.26 16.33
N LEU A 125 -2.83 12.33 16.38
CA LEU A 125 -1.36 12.34 16.20
C LEU A 125 -0.57 11.45 17.20
N ASN A 126 -1.21 10.94 18.25
CA ASN A 126 -0.59 10.01 19.19
C ASN A 126 -0.84 8.53 18.87
N TYR A 127 -1.70 8.21 17.90
CA TYR A 127 -1.84 6.83 17.47
C TYR A 127 -0.60 6.39 16.66
N PRO A 128 -0.27 5.11 16.69
CA PRO A 128 0.86 4.60 15.89
C PRO A 128 0.61 4.84 14.38
N GLU A 129 1.63 5.24 13.65
CA GLU A 129 1.59 5.27 12.19
C GLU A 129 1.18 3.90 11.63
N ASN A 130 0.49 3.88 10.50
CA ASN A 130 0.00 2.67 9.82
C ASN A 130 -0.92 1.81 10.70
N SER A 131 -1.69 2.42 11.60
CA SER A 131 -2.66 1.73 12.45
C SER A 131 -4.10 2.16 12.14
N ALA A 132 -5.10 1.37 12.55
CA ALA A 132 -6.51 1.76 12.45
C ALA A 132 -6.78 3.12 13.14
N GLY A 133 -6.02 3.46 14.16
CA GLY A 133 -6.14 4.73 14.88
C GLY A 133 -5.62 5.93 14.09
N SER A 134 -4.64 5.77 13.17
CA SER A 134 -4.15 6.86 12.33
C SER A 134 -5.03 7.13 11.12
N VAL A 135 -5.78 6.13 10.64
CA VAL A 135 -6.62 6.23 9.43
C VAL A 135 -8.08 6.57 9.75
N MET A 136 -8.53 6.43 11.02
CA MET A 136 -9.93 6.62 11.40
C MET A 136 -10.31 8.10 11.47
N THR A 137 -11.61 8.38 11.24
CA THR A 137 -12.24 9.67 11.54
C THR A 137 -13.10 9.62 12.80
N ALA A 138 -13.30 10.77 13.47
CA ALA A 138 -14.15 10.86 14.69
C ALA A 138 -15.60 11.23 14.37
N GLU A 139 -15.90 11.54 13.15
CA GLU A 139 -17.17 12.12 12.69
C GLU A 139 -18.21 11.04 12.34
N TYR A 140 -18.61 10.24 13.30
CA TYR A 140 -19.61 9.18 13.16
C TYR A 140 -20.96 9.50 13.81
N VAL A 141 -22.01 8.78 13.43
CA VAL A 141 -23.35 8.84 14.06
C VAL A 141 -23.44 7.84 15.20
N GLY A 142 -23.44 8.36 16.42
CA GLY A 142 -23.61 7.57 17.65
C GLY A 142 -25.03 7.65 18.20
N LEU A 143 -25.71 6.51 18.35
CA LEU A 143 -27.06 6.37 18.89
C LEU A 143 -27.04 5.69 20.25
N LYS A 144 -28.09 5.91 21.06
CA LYS A 144 -28.26 5.21 22.34
C LYS A 144 -29.25 4.07 22.18
N LYS A 145 -29.00 2.98 22.88
CA LYS A 145 -29.85 1.77 22.89
C LYS A 145 -31.31 2.00 23.18
N ASN A 146 -31.64 2.98 24.04
CA ASN A 146 -32.98 3.34 24.44
C ASN A 146 -33.66 4.39 23.54
N MET A 147 -33.03 4.85 22.48
CA MET A 147 -33.65 5.73 21.50
C MET A 147 -34.62 4.96 20.61
N THR A 148 -35.72 5.63 20.20
CA THR A 148 -36.63 5.11 19.19
C THR A 148 -36.09 5.45 17.78
N VAL A 149 -36.61 4.76 16.76
CA VAL A 149 -36.33 5.07 15.33
C VAL A 149 -36.66 6.52 15.02
N GLU A 150 -37.79 7.05 15.51
CA GLU A 150 -38.14 8.47 15.30
C GLU A 150 -37.08 9.41 15.89
N GLN A 151 -36.62 9.15 17.10
CA GLN A 151 -35.58 9.93 17.76
C GLN A 151 -34.24 9.81 17.03
N ALA A 152 -33.92 8.65 16.47
CA ALA A 152 -32.73 8.45 15.66
C ALA A 152 -32.76 9.28 14.37
N PHE A 153 -33.90 9.31 13.68
CA PHE A 153 -34.06 10.17 12.52
C PHE A 153 -33.93 11.67 12.85
N ASP A 154 -34.51 12.10 13.95
CA ASP A 154 -34.38 13.50 14.38
C ASP A 154 -32.93 13.83 14.74
N TYR A 155 -32.20 12.89 15.37
CA TYR A 155 -30.78 13.05 15.66
C TYR A 155 -29.95 13.14 14.39
N ILE A 156 -30.16 12.22 13.42
CA ILE A 156 -29.43 12.20 12.14
C ILE A 156 -29.72 13.49 11.36
N ARG A 157 -30.99 13.94 11.26
CA ARG A 157 -31.34 15.19 10.57
C ARG A 157 -30.66 16.42 11.17
N LYS A 158 -30.45 16.42 12.47
CA LYS A 158 -29.87 17.55 13.19
C LYS A 158 -28.33 17.58 13.16
N TYR A 159 -27.71 16.41 13.25
CA TYR A 159 -26.27 16.31 13.45
C TYR A 159 -25.53 15.55 12.34
N GLY A 160 -26.25 14.91 11.41
CA GLY A 160 -25.66 14.08 10.37
C GLY A 160 -24.98 14.85 9.26
N VAL A 161 -25.21 16.18 9.15
CA VAL A 161 -24.53 17.05 8.15
C VAL A 161 -23.03 17.13 8.44
N ASP A 162 -22.65 17.12 9.73
CA ASP A 162 -21.25 17.23 10.16
C ASP A 162 -20.64 15.82 10.42
N LYS A 163 -21.16 14.78 9.75
CA LYS A 163 -20.68 13.41 9.91
C LYS A 163 -20.20 12.85 8.60
N GLU A 164 -19.11 12.10 8.66
CA GLU A 164 -18.48 11.44 7.52
C GLU A 164 -19.48 10.59 6.75
N THR A 165 -20.23 9.77 7.47
CA THR A 165 -21.31 8.97 6.91
C THR A 165 -22.48 8.84 7.86
N ILE A 166 -23.70 8.75 7.29
CA ILE A 166 -24.92 8.42 8.03
C ILE A 166 -25.44 7.01 7.70
N TYR A 167 -24.82 6.31 6.73
CA TYR A 167 -25.30 5.01 6.25
C TYR A 167 -25.24 3.92 7.33
N THR A 168 -24.24 4.00 8.18
CA THR A 168 -24.08 3.11 9.35
C THR A 168 -24.04 3.96 10.62
N CYS A 169 -24.92 3.64 11.56
CA CYS A 169 -25.02 4.28 12.86
C CYS A 169 -24.60 3.28 13.96
N TYR A 170 -23.91 3.77 14.97
CA TYR A 170 -23.31 2.94 16.01
C TYR A 170 -24.05 3.10 17.32
N VAL A 171 -24.56 1.97 17.86
CA VAL A 171 -25.30 1.96 19.12
C VAL A 171 -24.35 1.75 20.27
N MET A 172 -24.33 2.70 21.20
CA MET A 172 -23.43 2.72 22.36
C MET A 172 -24.18 2.75 23.69
N ASP A 173 -23.50 2.25 24.73
CA ASP A 173 -23.91 2.44 26.12
C ASP A 173 -23.58 3.88 26.64
N GLU A 174 -23.91 4.13 27.90
CA GLU A 174 -23.61 5.42 28.56
C GLU A 174 -22.10 5.69 28.73
N LYS A 175 -21.26 4.67 28.61
CA LYS A 175 -19.79 4.74 28.68
C LYS A 175 -19.14 4.78 27.32
N ARG A 176 -19.93 4.95 26.25
CA ARG A 176 -19.50 4.93 24.85
C ARG A 176 -18.98 3.56 24.38
N ARG A 177 -19.28 2.47 25.05
CA ARG A 177 -18.93 1.13 24.56
C ARG A 177 -19.85 0.76 23.42
N LEU A 178 -19.26 0.20 22.38
CA LEU A 178 -19.98 -0.23 21.19
C LEU A 178 -20.79 -1.49 21.51
N GLU A 179 -22.13 -1.40 21.39
CA GLU A 179 -23.05 -2.51 21.64
C GLU A 179 -23.67 -3.09 20.36
N GLY A 180 -23.74 -2.32 19.30
CA GLY A 180 -24.36 -2.76 18.05
C GLY A 180 -24.23 -1.74 16.93
N VAL A 181 -24.65 -2.14 15.75
CA VAL A 181 -24.77 -1.29 14.56
C VAL A 181 -26.18 -1.29 14.01
N VAL A 182 -26.61 -0.16 13.46
CA VAL A 182 -27.89 0.01 12.77
C VAL A 182 -27.64 0.76 11.48
N THR A 183 -28.10 0.22 10.37
CA THR A 183 -28.00 0.91 9.09
C THR A 183 -29.20 1.85 8.88
N VAL A 184 -29.06 2.89 8.06
CA VAL A 184 -30.20 3.73 7.64
C VAL A 184 -31.30 2.89 7.00
N LYS A 185 -30.95 1.80 6.31
CA LYS A 185 -31.91 0.82 5.78
C LYS A 185 -32.75 0.20 6.91
N ASP A 186 -32.11 -0.20 8.02
CA ASP A 186 -32.84 -0.79 9.16
C ASP A 186 -33.79 0.23 9.81
N LEU A 187 -33.35 1.50 9.93
CA LEU A 187 -34.22 2.59 10.39
C LEU A 187 -35.44 2.80 9.49
N LEU A 188 -35.26 2.75 8.17
CA LEU A 188 -36.35 2.93 7.20
C LEU A 188 -37.33 1.76 7.15
N MET A 189 -36.89 0.55 7.52
CA MET A 189 -37.70 -0.68 7.44
C MET A 189 -38.40 -1.04 8.73
N ASN A 190 -38.12 -0.35 9.82
CA ASN A 190 -38.73 -0.61 11.15
C ASN A 190 -39.72 0.50 11.56
N ASP A 191 -40.62 0.18 12.50
CA ASP A 191 -41.58 1.13 13.02
C ASP A 191 -40.90 2.26 13.81
N TYR A 192 -41.43 3.47 13.71
CA TYR A 192 -40.91 4.66 14.41
C TYR A 192 -40.80 4.49 15.94
N ALA A 193 -41.61 3.64 16.54
CA ALA A 193 -41.60 3.36 17.98
C ALA A 193 -40.63 2.25 18.40
N ALA A 194 -40.02 1.53 17.45
CA ALA A 194 -39.04 0.48 17.76
C ALA A 194 -37.78 1.08 18.42
N LEU A 195 -37.21 0.37 19.37
CA LEU A 195 -36.00 0.81 20.07
C LEU A 195 -34.74 0.38 19.30
N MET A 196 -33.68 1.19 19.36
CA MET A 196 -32.38 0.87 18.74
C MET A 196 -31.86 -0.48 19.28
N GLY A 197 -32.02 -0.76 20.57
CA GLY A 197 -31.60 -2.01 21.16
C GLY A 197 -32.28 -3.27 20.63
N ASP A 198 -33.49 -3.14 20.05
CA ASP A 198 -34.25 -4.25 19.50
C ASP A 198 -33.96 -4.51 18.02
N ILE A 199 -33.48 -3.49 17.30
CA ILE A 199 -33.24 -3.54 15.84
C ILE A 199 -31.76 -3.59 15.46
N MET A 200 -30.86 -3.28 16.40
CA MET A 200 -29.42 -3.30 16.14
C MET A 200 -28.91 -4.73 15.92
N ASP A 201 -27.86 -4.85 15.08
CA ASP A 201 -27.06 -6.05 15.04
C ASP A 201 -25.98 -5.99 16.14
N PRO A 202 -25.99 -6.90 17.12
CA PRO A 202 -25.01 -6.94 18.20
C PRO A 202 -23.67 -7.61 17.77
N HIS A 203 -23.63 -8.26 16.60
CA HIS A 203 -22.42 -8.93 16.09
C HIS A 203 -21.56 -7.96 15.28
N VAL A 204 -21.01 -6.98 15.98
CA VAL A 204 -20.24 -5.90 15.34
C VAL A 204 -18.83 -6.35 15.01
N ILE A 205 -18.48 -6.24 13.72
CA ILE A 205 -17.10 -6.32 13.27
C ILE A 205 -16.47 -4.96 13.57
N LYS A 206 -15.32 -4.96 14.25
CA LYS A 206 -14.63 -3.75 14.71
C LYS A 206 -13.12 -3.93 14.65
N ALA A 207 -12.39 -2.83 14.52
CA ALA A 207 -10.94 -2.79 14.69
C ALA A 207 -10.55 -2.14 16.02
N TYR A 208 -9.36 -2.45 16.51
CA TYR A 208 -8.74 -1.74 17.63
C TYR A 208 -7.82 -0.64 17.12
N THR A 209 -7.70 0.47 17.85
CA THR A 209 -6.87 1.63 17.45
C THR A 209 -5.41 1.27 17.15
N THR A 210 -4.89 0.18 17.68
CA THR A 210 -3.51 -0.29 17.47
C THR A 210 -3.41 -1.40 16.43
N GLU A 211 -4.50 -1.73 15.76
CA GLU A 211 -4.52 -2.76 14.73
C GLU A 211 -3.89 -2.21 13.45
N ASP A 212 -3.09 -3.04 12.78
CA ASP A 212 -2.39 -2.69 11.55
C ASP A 212 -3.38 -2.35 10.42
N GLN A 213 -3.09 -1.32 9.63
CA GLN A 213 -3.97 -0.86 8.56
C GLN A 213 -4.14 -1.92 7.45
N GLU A 214 -3.12 -2.75 7.17
CA GLU A 214 -3.23 -3.85 6.20
C GLU A 214 -4.34 -4.83 6.63
N LYS A 215 -4.42 -5.12 7.93
CA LYS A 215 -5.47 -5.99 8.48
C LYS A 215 -6.87 -5.35 8.45
N VAL A 216 -6.93 -4.02 8.57
CA VAL A 216 -8.19 -3.28 8.36
C VAL A 216 -8.67 -3.48 6.93
N VAL A 217 -7.78 -3.34 5.93
CA VAL A 217 -8.07 -3.61 4.52
C VAL A 217 -8.58 -5.03 4.31
N GLU A 218 -7.92 -6.04 4.89
CA GLU A 218 -8.38 -7.43 4.83
C GLU A 218 -9.81 -7.58 5.36
N THR A 219 -10.11 -6.95 6.51
CA THR A 219 -11.44 -6.97 7.15
C THR A 219 -12.51 -6.34 6.26
N PHE A 220 -12.23 -5.19 5.64
CA PHE A 220 -13.16 -4.56 4.69
C PHE A 220 -13.49 -5.48 3.51
N ASN A 221 -12.46 -6.12 2.93
CA ASN A 221 -12.62 -7.02 1.80
C ASN A 221 -13.38 -8.31 2.19
N GLU A 222 -13.11 -8.88 3.36
CA GLU A 222 -13.75 -10.12 3.82
C GLU A 222 -15.25 -9.92 4.07
N TYR A 223 -15.61 -8.80 4.71
CA TYR A 223 -16.98 -8.53 5.13
C TYR A 223 -17.75 -7.57 4.23
N ASN A 224 -17.13 -7.03 3.16
CA ASN A 224 -17.72 -6.06 2.24
C ASN A 224 -18.31 -4.85 2.97
N LEU A 225 -17.53 -4.24 3.86
CA LEU A 225 -17.96 -3.14 4.69
C LEU A 225 -17.97 -1.81 3.92
N LEU A 226 -18.83 -0.88 4.34
CA LEU A 226 -18.80 0.52 3.91
C LEU A 226 -18.12 1.40 4.97
N SER A 227 -18.18 0.99 6.22
CA SER A 227 -17.47 1.62 7.33
C SER A 227 -17.20 0.61 8.44
N LEU A 228 -16.10 0.77 9.16
CA LEU A 228 -15.65 -0.10 10.24
C LEU A 228 -15.46 0.72 11.51
N PRO A 229 -16.15 0.38 12.60
CA PRO A 229 -15.96 1.06 13.88
C PRO A 229 -14.60 0.70 14.49
N VAL A 230 -13.91 1.72 14.99
CA VAL A 230 -12.64 1.61 15.70
C VAL A 230 -12.85 1.84 17.19
N VAL A 231 -12.38 0.90 18.00
CA VAL A 231 -12.55 0.94 19.46
C VAL A 231 -11.19 0.98 20.18
N ASP A 232 -11.20 1.54 21.39
CA ASP A 232 -10.06 1.49 22.30
C ASP A 232 -9.96 0.14 23.04
N GLY A 233 -8.95 -0.03 23.90
CA GLY A 233 -8.76 -1.25 24.71
C GLY A 233 -9.87 -1.53 25.74
N GLU A 234 -10.83 -0.62 25.93
CA GLU A 234 -12.00 -0.80 26.80
C GLU A 234 -13.31 -0.96 26.00
N ASP A 235 -13.22 -1.24 24.70
CA ASP A 235 -14.32 -1.37 23.73
C ASP A 235 -15.15 -0.08 23.55
N ARG A 236 -14.58 1.09 23.83
CA ARG A 236 -15.24 2.37 23.56
C ARG A 236 -15.04 2.76 22.11
N LEU A 237 -16.11 3.17 21.45
CA LEU A 237 -16.03 3.70 20.10
C LEU A 237 -15.28 5.03 20.10
N VAL A 238 -14.17 5.08 19.35
CA VAL A 238 -13.30 6.26 19.22
C VAL A 238 -13.40 6.91 17.84
N GLY A 239 -13.62 6.11 16.81
CA GLY A 239 -13.75 6.58 15.44
C GLY A 239 -14.35 5.51 14.53
N ILE A 240 -14.35 5.82 13.25
CA ILE A 240 -14.72 4.90 12.17
C ILE A 240 -13.68 5.04 11.06
N ILE A 241 -13.54 4.01 10.25
CA ILE A 241 -12.81 4.06 8.98
C ILE A 241 -13.83 3.84 7.88
N THR A 242 -13.78 4.61 6.81
CA THR A 242 -14.70 4.50 5.67
C THR A 242 -14.05 3.75 4.51
N VAL A 243 -14.84 3.37 3.51
CA VAL A 243 -14.35 2.56 2.39
C VAL A 243 -13.42 3.34 1.47
N ASP A 244 -13.59 4.64 1.35
CA ASP A 244 -12.74 5.57 0.59
C ASP A 244 -11.33 5.63 1.20
N ASP A 245 -11.21 5.86 2.51
CA ASP A 245 -9.92 5.83 3.22
C ASP A 245 -9.21 4.47 3.05
N VAL A 246 -9.98 3.37 3.15
CA VAL A 246 -9.44 2.02 2.92
C VAL A 246 -8.93 1.84 1.49
N MET A 247 -9.55 2.48 0.49
CA MET A 247 -9.06 2.42 -0.89
C MET A 247 -7.70 3.11 -1.02
N ASP A 248 -7.49 4.23 -0.34
CA ASP A 248 -6.21 4.94 -0.33
C ASP A 248 -5.13 4.12 0.41
N VAL A 249 -5.48 3.53 1.56
CA VAL A 249 -4.58 2.58 2.26
C VAL A 249 -4.21 1.40 1.37
N MET A 250 -5.16 0.82 0.61
CA MET A 250 -4.87 -0.27 -0.33
C MET A 250 -3.87 0.14 -1.42
N GLU A 251 -3.96 1.36 -1.93
CA GLU A 251 -3.02 1.88 -2.94
C GLU A 251 -1.64 2.12 -2.32
N GLN A 252 -1.58 2.65 -1.11
CA GLN A 252 -0.34 2.87 -0.36
C GLN A 252 0.38 1.54 -0.06
N GLU A 253 -0.31 0.56 0.51
CA GLU A 253 0.24 -0.77 0.80
C GLU A 253 0.71 -1.48 -0.47
N ALA A 254 -0.09 -1.43 -1.54
CA ALA A 254 0.31 -2.02 -2.82
C ALA A 254 1.58 -1.35 -3.39
N THR A 255 1.71 -0.03 -3.26
CA THR A 255 2.89 0.73 -3.70
C THR A 255 4.10 0.37 -2.86
N GLU A 256 3.95 0.30 -1.52
CA GLU A 256 4.99 -0.12 -0.59
C GLU A 256 5.50 -1.53 -0.92
N ASP A 257 4.59 -2.48 -1.14
CA ASP A 257 4.90 -3.84 -1.54
C ASP A 257 5.70 -3.89 -2.84
N PHE A 258 5.30 -3.12 -3.87
CA PHE A 258 6.05 -3.05 -5.13
C PHE A 258 7.46 -2.50 -4.93
N GLU A 259 7.63 -1.47 -4.11
CA GLU A 259 8.94 -0.88 -3.83
C GLU A 259 9.84 -1.85 -3.04
N LYS A 260 9.30 -2.53 -2.03
CA LYS A 260 10.01 -3.58 -1.27
C LYS A 260 10.38 -4.76 -2.17
N MET A 261 9.47 -5.20 -3.04
CA MET A 261 9.73 -6.27 -4.01
C MET A 261 10.81 -5.90 -5.04
N ALA A 262 11.01 -4.61 -5.30
CA ALA A 262 12.10 -4.11 -6.12
C ALA A 262 13.41 -3.85 -5.34
N ALA A 263 13.47 -4.24 -4.06
CA ALA A 263 14.56 -3.94 -3.13
C ALA A 263 14.85 -2.43 -3.04
N MET A 264 13.80 -1.66 -2.76
CA MET A 264 13.87 -0.22 -2.46
C MET A 264 13.26 0.02 -1.08
N LEU A 265 13.60 1.13 -0.45
CA LEU A 265 12.87 1.63 0.71
C LEU A 265 11.63 2.37 0.21
N PRO A 266 10.49 2.27 0.92
CA PRO A 266 9.26 2.95 0.55
C PRO A 266 9.42 4.46 0.39
N SER A 267 8.60 5.05 -0.47
CA SER A 267 8.54 6.49 -0.75
C SER A 267 7.12 6.99 -0.61
N GLU A 268 6.90 7.93 0.30
CA GLU A 268 5.58 8.53 0.55
C GLU A 268 5.12 9.47 -0.58
N LYS A 269 6.04 9.91 -1.44
CA LYS A 269 5.76 10.90 -2.49
C LYS A 269 5.75 10.29 -3.89
N PRO A 270 4.88 10.77 -4.80
CA PRO A 270 4.89 10.38 -6.20
C PRO A 270 6.27 10.56 -6.85
N TYR A 271 6.64 9.66 -7.75
CA TYR A 271 7.98 9.58 -8.36
C TYR A 271 8.48 10.91 -8.94
N LEU A 272 7.63 11.64 -9.65
CA LEU A 272 8.02 12.91 -10.28
C LEU A 272 8.24 14.05 -9.28
N LYS A 273 7.65 13.96 -8.09
CA LYS A 273 7.77 14.95 -7.02
C LYS A 273 8.89 14.62 -6.04
N THR A 274 9.36 13.37 -6.04
CA THR A 274 10.46 12.94 -5.16
C THR A 274 11.80 13.43 -5.69
N GLY A 275 12.58 14.08 -4.85
CA GLY A 275 13.90 14.60 -5.18
C GLY A 275 14.90 13.49 -5.52
N VAL A 276 15.82 13.74 -6.47
CA VAL A 276 16.83 12.75 -6.93
C VAL A 276 17.67 12.18 -5.80
N PHE A 277 18.03 12.99 -4.80
CA PHE A 277 18.81 12.54 -3.64
C PHE A 277 18.01 11.58 -2.74
N THR A 278 16.72 11.81 -2.56
CA THR A 278 15.83 10.92 -1.80
C THR A 278 15.67 9.59 -2.52
N LEU A 279 15.38 9.62 -3.83
CA LEU A 279 15.33 8.41 -4.65
C LEU A 279 16.63 7.59 -4.59
N ALA A 280 17.78 8.26 -4.65
CA ALA A 280 19.07 7.59 -4.51
C ALA A 280 19.26 6.99 -3.09
N LYS A 281 18.91 7.73 -2.06
CA LYS A 281 18.98 7.28 -0.66
C LYS A 281 18.14 6.03 -0.42
N ASN A 282 16.94 5.95 -0.99
CA ASN A 282 16.05 4.80 -0.83
C ASN A 282 16.54 3.54 -1.57
N ARG A 283 17.39 3.68 -2.59
CA ARG A 283 17.91 2.56 -3.40
C ARG A 283 19.28 2.06 -2.95
N ILE A 284 20.17 2.97 -2.53
CA ILE A 284 21.58 2.66 -2.22
C ILE A 284 21.74 1.56 -1.17
N PRO A 285 21.03 1.54 -0.03
CA PRO A 285 21.23 0.52 1.00
C PRO A 285 21.06 -0.90 0.46
N TRP A 286 19.99 -1.14 -0.28
CA TRP A 286 19.73 -2.45 -0.86
C TRP A 286 20.73 -2.83 -1.95
N LEU A 287 21.11 -1.88 -2.82
CA LEU A 287 22.13 -2.12 -3.83
C LEU A 287 23.49 -2.50 -3.20
N LEU A 288 23.85 -1.88 -2.07
CA LEU A 288 25.07 -2.25 -1.32
C LEU A 288 24.98 -3.66 -0.73
N ILE A 289 23.85 -4.03 -0.13
CA ILE A 289 23.63 -5.38 0.40
C ILE A 289 23.74 -6.41 -0.72
N LEU A 290 23.09 -6.19 -1.85
CA LEU A 290 23.13 -7.10 -3.01
C LEU A 290 24.55 -7.19 -3.61
N MET A 291 25.26 -6.07 -3.70
CA MET A 291 26.66 -6.04 -4.14
C MET A 291 27.57 -6.85 -3.22
N LEU A 292 27.42 -6.70 -1.90
CA LEU A 292 28.20 -7.49 -0.94
C LEU A 292 27.84 -8.98 -1.00
N SER A 293 26.57 -9.30 -1.16
CA SER A 293 26.10 -10.68 -1.29
C SER A 293 26.67 -11.37 -2.54
N SER A 294 26.90 -10.63 -3.64
CA SER A 294 27.49 -11.17 -4.86
C SER A 294 28.93 -11.65 -4.67
N THR A 295 29.64 -11.24 -3.60
CA THR A 295 30.96 -11.74 -3.26
C THR A 295 30.95 -13.24 -2.92
N ILE A 296 29.82 -13.77 -2.42
CA ILE A 296 29.62 -15.20 -2.15
C ILE A 296 29.68 -15.96 -3.48
N THR A 297 28.96 -15.49 -4.49
CA THR A 297 28.95 -16.06 -5.85
C THR A 297 30.34 -16.02 -6.47
N GLY A 298 31.07 -14.90 -6.31
CA GLY A 298 32.46 -14.77 -6.73
C GLY A 298 33.38 -15.79 -6.05
N GLY A 299 33.22 -16.01 -4.74
CA GLY A 299 33.98 -17.03 -3.99
C GLY A 299 33.72 -18.47 -4.49
N ILE A 300 32.48 -18.77 -4.88
CA ILE A 300 32.15 -20.07 -5.50
C ILE A 300 32.89 -20.21 -6.85
N LEU A 301 32.88 -19.19 -7.69
CA LEU A 301 33.59 -19.21 -8.98
C LEU A 301 35.10 -19.46 -8.80
N VAL A 302 35.74 -18.79 -7.85
CA VAL A 302 37.17 -18.98 -7.55
C VAL A 302 37.45 -20.43 -7.11
N LYS A 303 36.56 -21.01 -6.28
CA LYS A 303 36.72 -22.40 -5.84
C LYS A 303 36.77 -23.41 -6.99
N TYR A 304 36.05 -23.15 -8.08
CA TYR A 304 35.97 -24.05 -9.23
C TYR A 304 36.84 -23.56 -10.44
N GLU A 305 37.79 -22.65 -10.22
CA GLU A 305 38.67 -22.10 -11.27
C GLU A 305 39.46 -23.19 -12.01
N ASN A 306 39.96 -24.18 -11.29
CA ASN A 306 40.70 -25.32 -11.87
C ASN A 306 39.81 -26.11 -12.86
N ALA A 307 38.54 -26.35 -12.51
CA ALA A 307 37.60 -27.05 -13.40
C ALA A 307 37.33 -26.26 -14.70
N PHE A 308 37.32 -24.93 -14.66
CA PHE A 308 37.18 -24.09 -15.84
C PHE A 308 38.41 -24.13 -16.76
N SER A 309 39.59 -24.25 -16.21
CA SER A 309 40.81 -24.34 -17.01
C SER A 309 40.88 -25.64 -17.81
N VAL A 310 40.25 -26.71 -17.35
CA VAL A 310 40.16 -28.02 -18.03
C VAL A 310 39.15 -27.97 -19.18
N ILE A 311 37.95 -27.40 -18.94
CA ILE A 311 36.90 -27.28 -19.94
C ILE A 311 36.34 -25.85 -19.96
N PRO A 312 36.99 -24.90 -20.65
CA PRO A 312 36.57 -23.47 -20.68
C PRO A 312 35.14 -23.26 -21.19
N LEU A 313 34.62 -24.18 -22.00
CA LEU A 313 33.25 -24.12 -22.52
C LEU A 313 32.20 -24.08 -21.41
N LEU A 314 32.45 -24.68 -20.26
CA LEU A 314 31.52 -24.67 -19.12
C LEU A 314 31.19 -23.26 -18.63
N VAL A 315 32.14 -22.32 -18.69
CA VAL A 315 31.94 -20.92 -18.28
C VAL A 315 30.86 -20.23 -19.10
N THR A 316 30.74 -20.59 -20.39
CA THR A 316 29.76 -19.94 -21.30
C THR A 316 28.31 -20.20 -20.96
N PHE A 317 28.03 -21.24 -20.14
CA PHE A 317 26.68 -21.59 -19.72
C PHE A 317 26.28 -21.00 -18.37
N ILE A 318 27.22 -20.43 -17.60
CA ILE A 318 26.96 -19.81 -16.30
C ILE A 318 25.87 -18.76 -16.39
N PRO A 319 25.93 -17.75 -17.28
CA PRO A 319 24.89 -16.71 -17.36
C PRO A 319 23.51 -17.29 -17.61
N MET A 320 23.38 -18.28 -18.49
CA MET A 320 22.10 -18.93 -18.80
C MET A 320 21.52 -19.63 -17.56
N LEU A 321 22.34 -20.35 -16.80
CA LEU A 321 21.88 -21.08 -15.61
C LEU A 321 21.45 -20.13 -14.50
N MET A 322 22.24 -19.07 -14.24
CA MET A 322 21.95 -18.06 -13.23
C MET A 322 20.65 -17.30 -13.60
N ASP A 323 20.57 -16.78 -14.81
CA ASP A 323 19.40 -16.02 -15.28
C ASP A 323 18.12 -16.87 -15.24
N THR A 324 18.17 -18.11 -15.77
CA THR A 324 17.01 -19.00 -15.76
C THR A 324 16.63 -19.40 -14.32
N GLY A 325 17.61 -19.66 -13.46
CA GLY A 325 17.39 -19.95 -12.05
C GLY A 325 16.77 -18.78 -11.32
N GLY A 326 17.37 -17.60 -11.42
CA GLY A 326 16.88 -16.36 -10.81
C GLY A 326 15.44 -16.03 -11.22
N ASN A 327 15.16 -16.06 -12.52
CA ASN A 327 13.82 -15.82 -13.06
C ASN A 327 12.80 -16.87 -12.58
N SER A 328 13.19 -18.15 -12.51
CA SER A 328 12.31 -19.23 -12.03
C SER A 328 11.97 -19.07 -10.55
N GLY A 329 12.95 -18.69 -9.73
CA GLY A 329 12.76 -18.41 -8.31
C GLY A 329 11.90 -17.18 -8.07
N SER A 330 12.17 -16.09 -8.80
CA SER A 330 11.39 -14.85 -8.73
C SER A 330 9.93 -15.04 -9.09
N GLN A 331 9.61 -15.82 -10.13
CA GLN A 331 8.23 -16.16 -10.48
C GLN A 331 7.50 -16.88 -9.34
N ALA A 332 8.14 -17.83 -8.67
CA ALA A 332 7.55 -18.52 -7.54
C ALA A 332 7.35 -17.57 -6.35
N SER A 333 8.37 -16.78 -6.01
CA SER A 333 8.32 -15.83 -4.90
C SER A 333 7.20 -14.80 -5.09
N THR A 334 7.12 -14.14 -6.24
CA THR A 334 6.07 -13.16 -6.53
C THR A 334 4.67 -13.73 -6.36
N MET A 335 4.43 -14.96 -6.85
CA MET A 335 3.12 -15.61 -6.71
C MET A 335 2.78 -15.93 -5.25
N ILE A 336 3.78 -16.32 -4.45
CA ILE A 336 3.56 -16.66 -3.05
C ILE A 336 3.41 -15.40 -2.19
N ILE A 337 4.21 -14.37 -2.43
CA ILE A 337 4.04 -13.05 -1.76
C ILE A 337 2.63 -12.54 -2.01
N ARG A 338 2.20 -12.49 -3.28
CA ARG A 338 0.85 -12.07 -3.63
C ARG A 338 -0.23 -12.94 -2.99
N GLY A 339 -0.05 -14.27 -3.00
CA GLY A 339 -0.99 -15.20 -2.36
C GLY A 339 -1.10 -14.99 -0.85
N MET A 340 -0.02 -14.59 -0.18
CA MET A 340 -0.04 -14.24 1.25
C MET A 340 -0.67 -12.87 1.52
N ALA A 341 -0.47 -11.90 0.64
CA ALA A 341 -1.07 -10.57 0.74
C ALA A 341 -2.60 -10.58 0.54
N VAL A 342 -3.13 -11.51 -0.25
CA VAL A 342 -4.59 -11.66 -0.46
C VAL A 342 -5.23 -12.77 0.39
N GLY A 343 -4.50 -13.35 1.34
CA GLY A 343 -5.02 -14.39 2.23
C GLY A 343 -5.23 -15.78 1.57
N GLU A 344 -4.76 -16.00 0.33
CA GLU A 344 -4.86 -17.32 -0.35
C GLU A 344 -3.85 -18.35 0.17
N VAL A 345 -2.75 -17.89 0.75
CA VAL A 345 -1.65 -18.72 1.24
C VAL A 345 -1.31 -18.33 2.67
N GLU A 346 -1.42 -19.29 3.57
CA GLU A 346 -0.99 -19.12 4.97
C GLU A 346 0.37 -19.77 5.22
N PRO A 347 1.13 -19.33 6.24
CA PRO A 347 2.40 -19.97 6.64
C PRO A 347 2.26 -21.47 6.93
N THR A 348 1.09 -21.92 7.38
CA THR A 348 0.76 -23.33 7.63
C THR A 348 0.73 -24.18 6.36
N ASP A 349 0.56 -23.57 5.20
CA ASP A 349 0.48 -24.27 3.91
C ASP A 349 1.83 -24.57 3.25
N ILE A 350 2.95 -24.25 3.90
CA ILE A 350 4.32 -24.39 3.35
C ILE A 350 4.57 -25.72 2.63
N LEU A 351 4.15 -26.86 3.20
CA LEU A 351 4.36 -28.16 2.58
C LEU A 351 3.50 -28.39 1.33
N LYS A 352 2.29 -27.87 1.31
CA LYS A 352 1.37 -27.94 0.15
C LYS A 352 1.91 -27.07 -0.99
N VAL A 353 2.32 -25.84 -0.68
CA VAL A 353 2.92 -24.89 -1.61
C VAL A 353 4.20 -25.46 -2.21
N MET A 354 5.12 -25.92 -1.36
CA MET A 354 6.38 -26.52 -1.80
C MET A 354 6.16 -27.72 -2.72
N TRP A 355 5.23 -28.62 -2.39
CA TRP A 355 4.91 -29.74 -3.24
C TRP A 355 4.29 -29.33 -4.58
N LYS A 356 3.49 -28.27 -4.60
CA LYS A 356 2.93 -27.68 -5.82
C LYS A 356 4.03 -27.09 -6.69
N GLU A 357 4.92 -26.26 -6.11
CA GLU A 357 6.02 -25.63 -6.83
C GLU A 357 7.09 -26.61 -7.34
N ILE A 358 7.37 -27.70 -6.62
CA ILE A 358 8.24 -28.78 -7.13
C ILE A 358 7.65 -29.40 -8.40
N ARG A 359 6.34 -29.68 -8.45
CA ARG A 359 5.69 -30.22 -9.66
C ARG A 359 5.69 -29.22 -10.82
N VAL A 360 5.44 -27.94 -10.55
CA VAL A 360 5.56 -26.87 -11.54
C VAL A 360 7.00 -26.77 -12.03
N GLY A 361 7.98 -26.84 -11.11
CA GLY A 361 9.41 -26.84 -11.41
C GLY A 361 9.84 -28.00 -12.29
N MET A 362 9.32 -29.21 -12.04
CA MET A 362 9.58 -30.39 -12.89
C MET A 362 9.06 -30.19 -14.32
N LEU A 363 7.84 -29.66 -14.48
CA LEU A 363 7.26 -29.41 -15.80
C LEU A 363 8.01 -28.31 -16.56
N CYS A 364 8.26 -27.17 -15.91
CA CYS A 364 9.02 -26.07 -16.50
C CYS A 364 10.47 -26.49 -16.80
N GLY A 365 11.12 -27.11 -15.83
CA GLY A 365 12.50 -27.59 -15.98
C GLY A 365 12.67 -28.62 -17.10
N LEU A 366 11.75 -29.58 -17.23
CA LEU A 366 11.78 -30.55 -18.31
C LEU A 366 11.59 -29.90 -19.68
N SER A 367 10.66 -28.94 -19.78
CA SER A 367 10.40 -28.21 -21.03
C SER A 367 11.62 -27.41 -21.46
N LEU A 368 12.22 -26.65 -20.53
CA LEU A 368 13.42 -25.84 -20.77
C LEU A 368 14.64 -26.74 -21.10
N ALA A 369 14.80 -27.85 -20.37
CA ALA A 369 15.86 -28.84 -20.59
C ALA A 369 15.78 -29.43 -22.00
N LEU A 370 14.58 -29.82 -22.46
CA LEU A 370 14.38 -30.39 -23.78
C LEU A 370 14.75 -29.40 -24.90
N VAL A 371 14.21 -28.18 -24.81
CA VAL A 371 14.48 -27.13 -25.81
C VAL A 371 15.97 -26.78 -25.83
N ASN A 372 16.58 -26.62 -24.65
CA ASN A 372 17.99 -26.31 -24.54
C ASN A 372 18.88 -27.44 -25.02
N PHE A 373 18.50 -28.71 -24.78
CA PHE A 373 19.25 -29.87 -25.30
C PHE A 373 19.33 -29.86 -26.83
N VAL A 374 18.20 -29.66 -27.50
CA VAL A 374 18.17 -29.55 -28.96
C VAL A 374 19.05 -28.41 -29.47
N ARG A 375 18.93 -27.23 -28.83
CA ARG A 375 19.77 -26.05 -29.16
C ARG A 375 21.25 -26.36 -29.02
N LEU A 376 21.68 -26.94 -27.90
CA LEU A 376 23.08 -27.25 -27.61
C LEU A 376 23.65 -28.32 -28.56
N MET A 377 22.87 -29.33 -28.92
CA MET A 377 23.29 -30.36 -29.87
C MET A 377 23.54 -29.77 -31.29
N ILE A 378 22.80 -28.75 -31.67
CA ILE A 378 23.02 -28.04 -32.92
C ILE A 378 24.26 -27.14 -32.84
N GLN A 379 24.43 -26.44 -31.71
CA GLN A 379 25.52 -25.47 -31.52
C GLN A 379 26.89 -26.11 -31.26
N TYR A 380 26.91 -27.27 -30.57
CA TYR A 380 28.12 -27.98 -30.15
C TYR A 380 28.07 -29.47 -30.57
N PRO A 381 28.09 -29.78 -31.86
CA PRO A 381 28.05 -31.14 -32.35
C PRO A 381 29.28 -31.94 -31.86
N GLY A 382 29.01 -33.13 -31.33
CA GLY A 382 30.07 -34.02 -30.81
C GLY A 382 30.38 -33.86 -29.31
N GLN A 383 29.84 -32.85 -28.63
CA GLN A 383 30.06 -32.63 -27.16
C GLN A 383 28.86 -33.07 -26.31
N VAL A 384 28.31 -34.26 -26.60
CA VAL A 384 27.06 -34.75 -26.03
C VAL A 384 27.11 -34.75 -24.48
N LEU A 385 28.22 -35.15 -23.87
CA LEU A 385 28.34 -35.24 -22.43
C LEU A 385 28.28 -33.87 -21.74
N ILE A 386 28.94 -32.85 -22.33
CA ILE A 386 28.84 -31.46 -21.83
C ILE A 386 27.42 -30.93 -21.99
N CYS A 387 26.78 -31.12 -23.15
CA CYS A 387 25.41 -30.74 -23.37
C CYS A 387 24.46 -31.37 -22.36
N LEU A 388 24.63 -32.65 -22.07
CA LEU A 388 23.83 -33.37 -21.10
C LEU A 388 24.05 -32.83 -19.67
N THR A 389 25.29 -32.56 -19.28
CA THR A 389 25.64 -31.95 -18.00
C THR A 389 24.92 -30.60 -17.80
N VAL A 390 24.98 -29.73 -18.80
CA VAL A 390 24.33 -28.41 -18.75
C VAL A 390 22.79 -28.55 -18.64
N VAL A 391 22.21 -29.47 -19.40
CA VAL A 391 20.75 -29.68 -19.43
C VAL A 391 20.24 -30.27 -18.09
N ILE A 392 20.94 -31.23 -17.51
CA ILE A 392 20.60 -31.78 -16.19
C ILE A 392 20.77 -30.70 -15.11
N SER A 393 21.83 -29.90 -15.19
CA SER A 393 22.04 -28.78 -14.26
C SER A 393 20.92 -27.77 -14.36
N LEU A 394 20.48 -27.40 -15.57
CA LEU A 394 19.35 -26.50 -15.79
C LEU A 394 18.07 -27.05 -15.18
N PHE A 395 17.77 -28.33 -15.39
CA PHE A 395 16.60 -28.98 -14.82
C PHE A 395 16.60 -28.93 -13.28
N CYS A 396 17.71 -29.30 -12.67
CA CYS A 396 17.87 -29.26 -11.22
C CYS A 396 17.78 -27.82 -10.68
N THR A 397 18.43 -26.86 -11.34
CA THR A 397 18.41 -25.44 -10.98
C THR A 397 16.98 -24.91 -10.94
N VAL A 398 16.15 -25.19 -11.97
CA VAL A 398 14.76 -24.69 -12.02
C VAL A 398 13.92 -25.23 -10.87
N ILE A 399 14.05 -26.50 -10.52
CA ILE A 399 13.30 -27.11 -9.40
C ILE A 399 13.74 -26.48 -8.08
N ILE A 400 15.04 -26.37 -7.84
CA ILE A 400 15.59 -25.82 -6.61
C ILE A 400 15.22 -24.34 -6.49
N ALA A 401 15.34 -23.58 -7.57
CA ALA A 401 15.00 -22.16 -7.61
C ALA A 401 13.53 -21.90 -7.24
N LYS A 402 12.61 -22.66 -7.82
CA LYS A 402 11.17 -22.57 -7.47
C LYS A 402 10.90 -22.96 -6.02
N THR A 403 11.60 -23.98 -5.51
CA THR A 403 11.48 -24.39 -4.11
C THR A 403 12.01 -23.30 -3.16
N ILE A 404 13.16 -22.70 -3.46
CA ILE A 404 13.71 -21.57 -2.68
C ILE A 404 12.75 -20.37 -2.75
N GLY A 405 12.29 -20.04 -3.95
CA GLY A 405 11.37 -18.91 -4.21
C GLY A 405 10.05 -19.01 -3.44
N CYS A 406 9.52 -20.20 -3.22
CA CYS A 406 8.29 -20.36 -2.43
C CYS A 406 8.55 -20.44 -0.92
N VAL A 407 9.67 -21.02 -0.50
CA VAL A 407 9.95 -21.23 0.94
C VAL A 407 10.39 -19.94 1.63
N LEU A 408 11.22 -19.12 0.99
CA LEU A 408 11.80 -17.93 1.63
C LEU A 408 10.75 -16.89 2.05
N PRO A 409 9.75 -16.49 1.23
CA PRO A 409 8.72 -15.55 1.68
C PRO A 409 7.86 -16.10 2.83
N ILE A 410 7.51 -17.39 2.78
CA ILE A 410 6.74 -18.04 3.87
C ILE A 410 7.56 -18.07 5.16
N ALA A 411 8.86 -18.38 5.06
CA ALA A 411 9.76 -18.37 6.22
C ALA A 411 9.90 -16.95 6.79
N ALA A 412 9.99 -15.90 5.96
CA ALA A 412 10.02 -14.52 6.39
C ALA A 412 8.77 -14.15 7.21
N LYS A 413 7.57 -14.45 6.70
CA LYS A 413 6.30 -14.22 7.43
C LYS A 413 6.25 -14.98 8.75
N THR A 414 6.79 -16.20 8.81
CA THR A 414 6.83 -17.01 10.04
C THR A 414 7.68 -16.39 11.15
N ILE A 415 8.74 -15.65 10.79
CA ILE A 415 9.63 -14.94 11.73
C ILE A 415 9.25 -13.45 11.87
N HIS A 416 8.05 -13.08 11.44
CA HIS A 416 7.52 -11.71 11.47
C HIS A 416 8.35 -10.69 10.68
N LEU A 417 8.98 -11.12 9.59
CA LEU A 417 9.56 -10.24 8.58
C LEU A 417 8.59 -10.12 7.40
N ASP A 418 8.60 -8.95 6.78
CA ASP A 418 7.79 -8.70 5.60
C ASP A 418 8.21 -9.63 4.44
N PRO A 419 7.28 -10.44 3.89
CA PRO A 419 7.58 -11.33 2.78
C PRO A 419 8.03 -10.61 1.50
N ALA A 420 7.61 -9.37 1.28
CA ALA A 420 7.95 -8.58 0.09
C ALA A 420 9.46 -8.35 -0.04
N ILE A 421 10.20 -8.27 1.09
CA ILE A 421 11.65 -8.17 1.12
C ILE A 421 12.34 -9.39 0.49
N MET A 422 11.71 -10.58 0.54
CA MET A 422 12.21 -11.82 -0.05
C MET A 422 11.81 -11.98 -1.52
N ALA A 423 11.64 -10.86 -2.23
CA ALA A 423 11.30 -10.86 -3.64
C ALA A 423 12.52 -10.99 -4.57
N SER A 424 12.35 -10.60 -5.81
CA SER A 424 13.25 -10.91 -6.93
C SER A 424 14.75 -10.71 -6.65
N PRO A 425 15.27 -9.57 -6.15
CA PRO A 425 16.71 -9.37 -6.02
C PRO A 425 17.38 -10.27 -4.98
N MET A 426 16.70 -10.54 -3.86
CA MET A 426 17.22 -11.46 -2.84
C MET A 426 17.20 -12.91 -3.33
N ILE A 427 16.11 -13.31 -3.96
CA ILE A 427 15.94 -14.66 -4.54
C ILE A 427 17.00 -14.90 -5.61
N THR A 428 17.21 -13.99 -6.55
CA THR A 428 18.22 -14.16 -7.60
C THR A 428 19.61 -14.37 -7.03
N THR A 429 20.01 -13.58 -6.04
CA THR A 429 21.32 -13.70 -5.40
C THR A 429 21.53 -15.07 -4.73
N ILE A 430 20.52 -15.56 -4.02
CA ILE A 430 20.58 -16.87 -3.35
C ILE A 430 20.58 -18.01 -4.39
N VAL A 431 19.69 -17.92 -5.36
CA VAL A 431 19.55 -18.92 -6.41
C VAL A 431 20.80 -18.98 -7.30
N ASP A 432 21.44 -17.85 -7.59
CA ASP A 432 22.69 -17.81 -8.36
C ASP A 432 23.79 -18.60 -7.68
N ALA A 433 24.00 -18.39 -6.38
CA ALA A 433 24.99 -19.14 -5.62
C ALA A 433 24.68 -20.65 -5.60
N VAL A 434 23.42 -21.02 -5.37
CA VAL A 434 23.00 -22.43 -5.34
C VAL A 434 23.09 -23.07 -6.73
N SER A 435 22.67 -22.36 -7.78
CA SER A 435 22.73 -22.82 -9.17
C SER A 435 24.15 -23.13 -9.61
N LEU A 436 25.09 -22.26 -9.27
CA LEU A 436 26.52 -22.51 -9.53
C LEU A 436 27.05 -23.71 -8.78
N MET A 437 26.72 -23.85 -7.49
CA MET A 437 27.14 -25.03 -6.72
C MET A 437 26.59 -26.33 -7.33
N VAL A 438 25.32 -26.36 -7.70
CA VAL A 438 24.70 -27.53 -8.36
C VAL A 438 25.38 -27.82 -9.69
N TYR A 439 25.56 -26.79 -10.51
CA TYR A 439 26.17 -26.91 -11.84
C TYR A 439 27.59 -27.48 -11.76
N PHE A 440 28.45 -26.90 -10.93
CA PHE A 440 29.84 -27.37 -10.84
C PHE A 440 29.99 -28.73 -10.16
N ASN A 441 29.18 -29.02 -9.14
CA ASN A 441 29.20 -30.38 -8.57
C ASN A 441 28.76 -31.42 -9.61
N LEU A 442 27.75 -31.17 -10.38
CA LEU A 442 27.31 -32.05 -11.47
C LEU A 442 28.38 -32.18 -12.57
N ALA A 443 28.98 -31.05 -12.98
CA ALA A 443 30.03 -31.04 -13.98
C ALA A 443 31.26 -31.83 -13.51
N CYS A 444 31.74 -31.63 -12.28
CA CYS A 444 32.87 -32.38 -11.74
C CYS A 444 32.57 -33.87 -11.67
N HIS A 445 31.33 -34.25 -11.27
CA HIS A 445 30.97 -35.65 -11.16
C HIS A 445 30.75 -36.37 -12.50
N LEU A 446 30.09 -35.68 -13.47
CA LEU A 446 29.78 -36.29 -14.78
C LEU A 446 30.94 -36.25 -15.76
N LEU A 447 31.87 -35.32 -15.60
CA LEU A 447 33.03 -35.14 -16.49
C LEU A 447 34.35 -35.58 -15.85
N ASP A 448 34.29 -36.24 -14.68
CA ASP A 448 35.45 -36.74 -13.91
C ASP A 448 36.54 -35.66 -13.69
N MET A 449 36.13 -34.45 -13.34
CA MET A 449 37.03 -33.33 -13.06
C MET A 449 37.33 -33.24 -11.57
N THR A 450 38.60 -33.02 -11.21
CA THR A 450 39.02 -32.70 -9.83
C THR A 450 38.91 -31.21 -9.56
N VAL A 451 38.37 -30.84 -8.41
CA VAL A 451 38.23 -29.44 -7.93
C VAL A 451 39.54 -28.95 -7.36
#